data_bae31342c78c5d1d08a824ee7b7d9ba6
#
_entry.id   bae31342c78c5d1d08a824ee7b7d9ba6
#
_cell.length_a   1.000
_cell.length_b   1.000
_cell.length_c   1.000
_cell.angle_alpha   90.00
_cell.angle_beta   90.00
_cell.angle_gamma   90.00
#
_symmetry.space_group_name_H-M   'P 1'
#
loop_
_entity.id
_entity.type
_entity.pdbx_description
1 polymer ?
#
loop_
_entity_poly.entity_id
_entity_poly.type
_entity_poly.pdbx_seq_one_letter_code
_entity_poly.pdbx_strand_id
1 'polypeptide(L)'
;MKRIVIVALAAGVALIALVDARPHAQDGARATASAALDQKLSAAVAGGDVPGLVVMAATRDRVIYSGVFGKAEVGHERPMTADAIFRIASMTKAVTSVAAMQLFEQGRFALDDPAEKYLPELANLSVFESFDAATGAYKVRPAATKVTIRHLFTHTSGLAYGFTSAIDRDFKPRDGEKYAAGPLLFEPGTQWMYGTSADWLGRLVETLSGKSLEEYFRERIFTPLRMADTFYNVPEAKQARRVTVHRRQDGRADAPLTEQPNSPQRPSTTFGGGGGLLSTAGDYIRFERMILNGGALDGARILSAASIALMERNQIGAVGVRALKTAQPDLSMDFTFIDDGKDKWGLGFLITAGHVAGKRSAGSLSWGGIDNTYFWIDPARGIAGVVMMQFLPFADTKALAIYDTFERGVYQLAGSPSR
;
A
#
# COMPACT_ATOMS: atom_id res chain seq x y z
N MET A 1 -30.49 55.40 54.83
CA MET A 1 -30.17 54.26 55.66
C MET A 1 -30.56 52.99 54.91
N LYS A 2 -29.52 52.20 54.60
CA LYS A 2 -29.45 50.74 54.47
C LYS A 2 -30.59 49.98 53.79
N ARG A 3 -30.30 49.45 52.63
CA ARG A 3 -30.36 48.01 52.30
C ARG A 3 -30.09 47.83 50.81
N ILE A 4 -28.88 47.49 50.50
CA ILE A 4 -28.46 46.80 49.28
C ILE A 4 -27.51 45.73 49.76
N VAL A 5 -27.73 44.48 49.39
CA VAL A 5 -26.78 43.43 49.08
C VAL A 5 -27.44 42.07 49.14
N ILE A 6 -27.10 41.27 48.18
CA ILE A 6 -27.25 39.84 47.99
C ILE A 6 -28.28 39.43 46.95
N VAL A 7 -27.87 39.39 45.67
CA VAL A 7 -28.21 38.35 44.69
C VAL A 7 -27.08 38.34 43.65
N ALA A 8 -26.04 37.63 43.85
CA ALA A 8 -25.04 37.30 42.82
C ALA A 8 -24.12 36.16 43.28
N LEU A 9 -24.66 34.97 43.55
CA LEU A 9 -23.78 33.82 43.84
C LEU A 9 -24.43 32.46 43.46
N ALA A 10 -25.34 32.41 42.52
CA ALA A 10 -25.95 31.13 42.12
C ALA A 10 -25.65 30.69 40.66
N ALA A 11 -24.99 31.54 39.85
CA ALA A 11 -24.75 31.25 38.42
C ALA A 11 -23.36 30.67 38.12
N GLY A 12 -22.42 30.66 39.07
CA GLY A 12 -21.02 30.28 38.85
C GLY A 12 -20.71 28.77 38.98
N VAL A 13 -21.58 28.03 39.66
CA VAL A 13 -21.26 26.59 40.02
C VAL A 13 -21.74 25.61 38.95
N ALA A 14 -22.73 25.95 38.13
CA ALA A 14 -23.26 25.07 37.10
C ALA A 14 -22.38 24.98 35.82
N LEU A 15 -21.48 25.92 35.58
CA LEU A 15 -20.63 25.93 34.37
C LEU A 15 -19.35 25.09 34.53
N ILE A 16 -18.91 24.84 35.76
CA ILE A 16 -17.68 24.08 36.02
C ILE A 16 -17.90 22.58 35.90
N ALA A 17 -19.10 22.07 36.17
CA ALA A 17 -19.41 20.64 36.09
C ALA A 17 -19.60 20.12 34.65
N LEU A 18 -19.79 21.00 33.65
CA LEU A 18 -19.98 20.61 32.24
C LEU A 18 -18.68 20.50 31.45
N VAL A 19 -17.56 21.04 31.96
CA VAL A 19 -16.27 21.01 31.28
C VAL A 19 -15.52 19.70 31.53
N ASP A 20 -15.71 19.06 32.69
CA ASP A 20 -15.02 17.81 33.04
C ASP A 20 -15.74 16.51 32.55
N ALA A 21 -17.01 16.60 32.17
CA ALA A 21 -17.75 15.41 31.76
C ALA A 21 -17.51 14.98 30.29
N ARG A 22 -17.07 15.89 29.44
CA ARG A 22 -16.85 15.61 28.00
C ARG A 22 -15.66 14.70 27.70
N PRO A 23 -14.46 14.82 28.31
CA PRO A 23 -13.35 13.92 28.06
C PRO A 23 -13.66 12.47 28.44
N HIS A 24 -14.29 12.23 29.59
CA HIS A 24 -14.60 10.90 30.09
C HIS A 24 -15.65 10.16 29.25
N ALA A 25 -16.63 10.86 28.71
CA ALA A 25 -17.64 10.28 27.79
C ALA A 25 -17.02 9.88 26.43
N GLN A 26 -16.08 10.67 25.92
CA GLN A 26 -15.37 10.36 24.67
C GLN A 26 -14.42 9.18 24.84
N ASP A 27 -13.71 9.09 25.96
CA ASP A 27 -12.81 7.97 26.26
C ASP A 27 -13.58 6.67 26.44
N GLY A 28 -14.75 6.69 27.10
CA GLY A 28 -15.64 5.55 27.22
C GLY A 28 -16.20 5.07 25.89
N ALA A 29 -16.67 5.99 25.05
CA ALA A 29 -17.18 5.68 23.72
C ALA A 29 -16.08 5.08 22.82
N ARG A 30 -14.85 5.59 22.90
CA ARG A 30 -13.70 5.08 22.17
C ARG A 30 -13.29 3.69 22.64
N ALA A 31 -13.27 3.44 23.95
CA ALA A 31 -12.99 2.11 24.50
C ALA A 31 -14.02 1.08 24.03
N THR A 32 -15.32 1.45 24.04
CA THR A 32 -16.40 0.60 23.54
C THR A 32 -16.25 0.30 22.05
N ALA A 33 -15.93 1.30 21.23
CA ALA A 33 -15.71 1.11 19.79
C ALA A 33 -14.48 0.23 19.52
N SER A 34 -13.39 0.36 20.29
CA SER A 34 -12.21 -0.51 20.21
C SER A 34 -12.57 -1.97 20.51
N ALA A 35 -13.25 -2.22 21.62
CA ALA A 35 -13.67 -3.57 22.00
C ALA A 35 -14.61 -4.21 20.97
N ALA A 36 -15.52 -3.43 20.37
CA ALA A 36 -16.40 -3.91 19.31
C ALA A 36 -15.62 -4.26 18.02
N LEU A 37 -14.58 -3.50 17.70
CA LEU A 37 -13.68 -3.81 16.57
C LEU A 37 -12.87 -5.08 16.85
N ASP A 38 -12.29 -5.21 18.05
CA ASP A 38 -11.56 -6.41 18.50
C ASP A 38 -12.43 -7.66 18.38
N GLN A 39 -13.68 -7.58 18.83
CA GLN A 39 -14.62 -8.70 18.74
C GLN A 39 -14.86 -9.14 17.29
N LYS A 40 -15.05 -8.20 16.35
CA LYS A 40 -15.28 -8.49 14.93
C LYS A 40 -14.06 -9.15 14.29
N LEU A 41 -12.86 -8.61 14.54
CA LEU A 41 -11.62 -9.14 13.98
C LEU A 41 -11.28 -10.52 14.56
N SER A 42 -11.47 -10.70 15.87
CA SER A 42 -11.32 -12.01 16.52
C SER A 42 -12.29 -13.05 15.97
N ALA A 43 -13.56 -12.66 15.75
CA ALA A 43 -14.57 -13.56 15.19
C ALA A 43 -14.22 -14.03 13.77
N ALA A 44 -13.68 -13.14 12.92
CA ALA A 44 -13.24 -13.49 11.57
C ALA A 44 -12.10 -14.52 11.58
N VAL A 45 -11.11 -14.36 12.48
CA VAL A 45 -10.03 -15.33 12.67
C VAL A 45 -10.55 -16.64 13.22
N ALA A 46 -11.39 -16.61 14.26
CA ALA A 46 -11.98 -17.81 14.85
C ALA A 46 -12.86 -18.59 13.86
N GLY A 47 -13.51 -17.88 12.94
CA GLY A 47 -14.28 -18.45 11.83
C GLY A 47 -13.43 -19.07 10.70
N GLY A 48 -12.11 -18.89 10.74
CA GLY A 48 -11.18 -19.35 9.68
C GLY A 48 -11.23 -18.48 8.42
N ASP A 49 -11.75 -17.26 8.51
CA ASP A 49 -11.75 -16.33 7.39
C ASP A 49 -10.32 -15.95 6.97
N VAL A 50 -9.43 -15.81 7.94
CA VAL A 50 -7.99 -15.60 7.75
C VAL A 50 -7.19 -16.32 8.84
N PRO A 51 -5.91 -16.70 8.60
CA PRO A 51 -5.07 -17.39 9.60
C PRO A 51 -4.79 -16.52 10.82
N GLY A 52 -4.52 -15.25 10.56
CA GLY A 52 -4.23 -14.23 11.54
C GLY A 52 -3.90 -12.91 10.86
N LEU A 53 -3.86 -11.85 11.65
CA LEU A 53 -3.60 -10.49 11.15
C LEU A 53 -3.00 -9.60 12.23
N VAL A 54 -2.27 -8.59 11.76
CA VAL A 54 -1.87 -7.43 12.56
C VAL A 54 -2.42 -6.19 11.88
N VAL A 55 -3.09 -5.33 12.64
CA VAL A 55 -3.67 -4.08 12.15
C VAL A 55 -3.23 -2.91 13.00
N MET A 56 -2.95 -1.79 12.38
CA MET A 56 -2.66 -0.55 13.08
C MET A 56 -3.33 0.63 12.39
N ALA A 57 -3.77 1.60 13.19
CA ALA A 57 -4.25 2.88 12.69
C ALA A 57 -3.63 4.03 13.49
N ALA A 58 -3.38 5.14 12.81
CA ALA A 58 -2.76 6.31 13.41
C ALA A 58 -3.42 7.60 12.91
N THR A 59 -3.29 8.63 13.73
CA THR A 59 -3.40 10.02 13.30
C THR A 59 -2.01 10.57 12.98
N ARG A 60 -1.96 11.86 12.61
CA ARG A 60 -0.68 12.56 12.42
C ARG A 60 0.24 12.42 13.64
N ASP A 61 -0.33 12.47 14.85
CA ASP A 61 0.43 12.59 16.10
C ASP A 61 0.72 11.23 16.77
N ARG A 62 -0.20 10.27 16.67
CA ARG A 62 -0.11 9.03 17.43
C ARG A 62 -0.81 7.84 16.78
N VAL A 63 -0.42 6.65 17.17
CA VAL A 63 -1.20 5.42 16.95
C VAL A 63 -2.48 5.50 17.78
N ILE A 64 -3.61 5.21 17.16
CA ILE A 64 -4.94 5.27 17.76
C ILE A 64 -5.57 3.89 17.96
N TYR A 65 -5.06 2.89 17.25
CA TYR A 65 -5.48 1.50 17.40
C TYR A 65 -4.34 0.56 16.99
N SER A 66 -4.22 -0.58 17.68
CA SER A 66 -3.34 -1.69 17.35
C SER A 66 -4.01 -2.99 17.76
N GLY A 67 -4.16 -3.93 16.83
CA GLY A 67 -4.76 -5.23 17.06
C GLY A 67 -3.90 -6.37 16.50
N VAL A 68 -3.87 -7.49 17.23
CA VAL A 68 -3.12 -8.70 16.88
C VAL A 68 -4.02 -9.90 17.10
N PHE A 69 -4.26 -10.70 16.06
CA PHE A 69 -5.23 -11.77 16.09
C PHE A 69 -4.73 -13.01 15.39
N GLY A 70 -5.05 -14.20 15.91
CA GLY A 70 -4.79 -15.47 15.28
C GLY A 70 -3.34 -15.94 15.32
N LYS A 71 -2.92 -16.60 14.25
CA LYS A 71 -1.66 -17.35 14.17
C LYS A 71 -0.78 -16.85 13.03
N ALA A 72 0.53 -16.83 13.28
CA ALA A 72 1.54 -16.56 12.26
C ALA A 72 1.82 -17.80 11.40
N GLU A 73 1.48 -18.97 11.93
CA GLU A 73 1.61 -20.28 11.27
C GLU A 73 0.61 -21.25 11.85
N VAL A 74 -0.40 -21.61 11.09
CA VAL A 74 -1.52 -22.43 11.57
C VAL A 74 -1.09 -23.84 11.88
N GLY A 75 -0.29 -24.45 11.01
CA GLY A 75 0.13 -25.85 11.15
C GLY A 75 1.02 -26.15 12.36
N HIS A 76 1.70 -25.13 12.88
CA HIS A 76 2.61 -25.23 14.04
C HIS A 76 2.09 -24.50 15.28
N GLU A 77 0.83 -24.08 15.28
CA GLU A 77 0.19 -23.39 16.41
C GLU A 77 0.95 -22.13 16.89
N ARG A 78 1.74 -21.51 16.00
CA ARG A 78 2.55 -20.35 16.30
C ARG A 78 1.66 -19.09 16.34
N PRO A 79 1.50 -18.44 17.51
CA PRO A 79 0.64 -17.26 17.62
C PRO A 79 1.17 -16.08 16.82
N MET A 80 0.28 -15.20 16.37
CA MET A 80 0.64 -13.92 15.81
C MET A 80 1.22 -13.00 16.90
N THR A 81 2.20 -12.17 16.56
CA THR A 81 2.79 -11.18 17.46
C THR A 81 2.73 -9.78 16.83
N ALA A 82 2.76 -8.74 17.67
CA ALA A 82 2.68 -7.35 17.20
C ALA A 82 3.87 -6.95 16.31
N ASP A 83 5.00 -7.61 16.50
CA ASP A 83 6.25 -7.43 15.76
C ASP A 83 6.46 -8.47 14.64
N ALA A 84 5.41 -9.20 14.28
CA ALA A 84 5.43 -10.15 13.18
C ALA A 84 5.84 -9.49 11.86
N ILE A 85 6.69 -10.17 11.09
CA ILE A 85 7.27 -9.68 9.84
C ILE A 85 6.52 -10.30 8.65
N PHE A 86 5.89 -9.45 7.85
CA PHE A 86 5.08 -9.83 6.70
C PHE A 86 5.78 -9.52 5.39
N ARG A 87 5.58 -10.33 4.37
CA ARG A 87 5.86 -9.95 2.99
C ARG A 87 4.85 -8.87 2.59
N ILE A 88 5.31 -7.65 2.39
CA ILE A 88 4.41 -6.55 2.01
C ILE A 88 4.23 -6.41 0.50
N ALA A 89 4.96 -7.23 -0.26
CA ALA A 89 4.84 -7.34 -1.72
C ALA A 89 4.70 -5.96 -2.39
N SER A 90 3.59 -5.70 -3.07
CA SER A 90 3.39 -4.47 -3.84
C SER A 90 3.23 -3.18 -3.02
N MET A 91 3.12 -3.26 -1.69
CA MET A 91 3.24 -2.07 -0.85
C MET A 91 4.67 -1.47 -0.91
N THR A 92 5.67 -2.23 -1.38
CA THR A 92 7.01 -1.75 -1.76
C THR A 92 6.96 -0.58 -2.75
N LYS A 93 5.99 -0.55 -3.67
CA LYS A 93 5.86 0.49 -4.70
C LYS A 93 5.75 1.90 -4.14
N ALA A 94 5.07 2.07 -3.02
CA ALA A 94 4.98 3.36 -2.33
C ALA A 94 6.36 3.82 -1.82
N VAL A 95 7.15 2.90 -1.26
CA VAL A 95 8.53 3.17 -0.81
C VAL A 95 9.43 3.52 -1.99
N THR A 96 9.35 2.75 -3.08
CA THR A 96 10.09 3.01 -4.32
C THR A 96 9.75 4.39 -4.90
N SER A 97 8.48 4.75 -4.89
CA SER A 97 8.02 6.05 -5.36
C SER A 97 8.57 7.19 -4.51
N VAL A 98 8.60 7.05 -3.18
CA VAL A 98 9.22 8.02 -2.28
C VAL A 98 10.73 8.15 -2.56
N ALA A 99 11.44 7.03 -2.76
CA ALA A 99 12.86 7.05 -3.10
C ALA A 99 13.14 7.76 -4.43
N ALA A 100 12.34 7.48 -5.46
CA ALA A 100 12.46 8.17 -6.74
C ALA A 100 12.14 9.67 -6.61
N MET A 101 11.14 10.04 -5.80
CA MET A 101 10.83 11.45 -5.53
C MET A 101 11.94 12.20 -4.78
N GLN A 102 12.74 11.53 -3.96
CA GLN A 102 13.95 12.14 -3.38
C GLN A 102 14.97 12.53 -4.46
N LEU A 103 15.13 11.70 -5.49
CA LEU A 103 16.01 12.02 -6.63
C LEU A 103 15.40 13.08 -7.53
N PHE A 104 14.08 13.12 -7.68
CA PHE A 104 13.36 14.21 -8.35
C PHE A 104 13.59 15.56 -7.65
N GLU A 105 13.50 15.63 -6.32
CA GLU A 105 13.81 16.84 -5.53
C GLU A 105 15.26 17.33 -5.70
N GLN A 106 16.18 16.39 -5.97
CA GLN A 106 17.58 16.69 -6.26
C GLN A 106 17.82 17.13 -7.72
N GLY A 107 16.75 17.24 -8.53
CA GLY A 107 16.85 17.61 -9.94
C GLY A 107 17.54 16.57 -10.84
N ARG A 108 17.58 15.29 -10.40
CA ARG A 108 18.26 14.23 -11.14
C ARG A 108 17.48 13.80 -12.39
N PHE A 109 16.21 14.07 -12.48
CA PHE A 109 15.34 13.85 -13.63
C PHE A 109 14.09 14.76 -13.56
N ALA A 110 13.41 14.92 -14.71
CA ALA A 110 12.07 15.48 -14.78
C ALA A 110 11.02 14.37 -14.98
N LEU A 111 9.79 14.56 -14.48
CA LEU A 111 8.74 13.55 -14.60
C LEU A 111 8.41 13.19 -16.06
N ASP A 112 8.50 14.15 -16.95
CA ASP A 112 8.18 13.96 -18.36
C ASP A 112 9.42 13.65 -19.23
N ASP A 113 10.58 13.45 -18.61
CA ASP A 113 11.75 12.92 -19.31
C ASP A 113 11.44 11.53 -19.90
N PRO A 114 11.85 11.22 -21.13
CA PRO A 114 11.84 9.86 -21.65
C PRO A 114 12.66 8.93 -20.75
N ALA A 115 12.06 7.82 -20.33
CA ALA A 115 12.71 6.87 -19.42
C ALA A 115 13.99 6.27 -20.02
N GLU A 116 14.04 6.09 -21.34
CA GLU A 116 15.18 5.59 -22.08
C GLU A 116 16.46 6.44 -21.89
N LYS A 117 16.32 7.72 -21.52
CA LYS A 117 17.46 8.61 -21.20
C LYS A 117 18.30 8.07 -20.05
N TYR A 118 17.68 7.36 -19.12
CA TYR A 118 18.30 6.80 -17.92
C TYR A 118 18.34 5.28 -17.93
N LEU A 119 17.44 4.65 -18.65
CA LEU A 119 17.21 3.22 -18.74
C LEU A 119 17.17 2.80 -20.22
N PRO A 120 18.34 2.57 -20.84
CA PRO A 120 18.43 2.27 -22.27
C PRO A 120 17.59 1.07 -22.72
N GLU A 121 17.29 0.15 -21.82
CA GLU A 121 16.42 -1.02 -22.07
C GLU A 121 14.98 -0.63 -22.42
N LEU A 122 14.57 0.60 -22.11
CA LEU A 122 13.25 1.15 -22.48
C LEU A 122 13.27 1.94 -23.79
N ALA A 123 14.37 1.87 -24.54
CA ALA A 123 14.44 2.45 -25.88
C ALA A 123 13.76 1.55 -26.92
N ASN A 124 13.20 2.17 -27.95
CA ASN A 124 12.64 1.49 -29.14
C ASN A 124 11.61 0.41 -28.77
N LEU A 125 10.77 0.67 -27.80
CA LEU A 125 9.71 -0.26 -27.39
C LEU A 125 8.69 -0.47 -28.51
N SER A 126 8.11 -1.66 -28.54
CA SER A 126 7.00 -2.02 -29.41
C SER A 126 5.68 -2.07 -28.65
N VAL A 127 4.56 -1.91 -29.37
CA VAL A 127 3.21 -2.07 -28.86
C VAL A 127 2.54 -3.21 -29.60
N PHE A 128 1.78 -4.05 -28.91
CA PHE A 128 0.94 -5.07 -29.54
C PHE A 128 -0.12 -4.43 -30.45
N GLU A 129 -0.20 -4.93 -31.68
CA GLU A 129 -1.34 -4.69 -32.57
C GLU A 129 -2.37 -5.82 -32.46
N SER A 130 -1.88 -7.05 -32.28
CA SER A 130 -2.72 -8.23 -32.07
C SER A 130 -1.95 -9.32 -31.32
N PHE A 131 -2.69 -10.14 -30.57
CA PHE A 131 -2.20 -11.37 -29.95
C PHE A 131 -3.29 -12.43 -30.04
N ASP A 132 -2.96 -13.58 -30.57
CA ASP A 132 -3.84 -14.76 -30.62
C ASP A 132 -3.47 -15.71 -29.49
N ALA A 133 -4.32 -15.80 -28.47
CA ALA A 133 -4.08 -16.64 -27.31
C ALA A 133 -4.06 -18.15 -27.60
N ALA A 134 -4.71 -18.60 -28.72
CA ALA A 134 -4.77 -20.02 -29.07
C ALA A 134 -3.47 -20.50 -29.73
N THR A 135 -2.85 -19.64 -30.53
CA THR A 135 -1.66 -19.97 -31.32
C THR A 135 -0.38 -19.32 -30.84
N GLY A 136 -0.46 -18.30 -29.97
CA GLY A 136 0.64 -17.43 -29.58
C GLY A 136 1.11 -16.49 -30.68
N ALA A 137 0.40 -16.44 -31.82
CA ALA A 137 0.76 -15.55 -32.91
C ALA A 137 0.51 -14.08 -32.52
N TYR A 138 1.43 -13.20 -32.88
CA TYR A 138 1.33 -11.79 -32.55
C TYR A 138 1.83 -10.88 -33.67
N LYS A 139 1.36 -9.63 -33.62
CA LYS A 139 1.91 -8.51 -34.38
C LYS A 139 2.24 -7.39 -33.42
N VAL A 140 3.36 -6.76 -33.66
CA VAL A 140 3.81 -5.57 -32.92
C VAL A 140 4.24 -4.49 -33.93
N ARG A 141 4.14 -3.24 -33.51
CA ARG A 141 4.69 -2.09 -34.18
C ARG A 141 5.52 -1.25 -33.23
N PRO A 142 6.41 -0.39 -33.71
CA PRO A 142 7.08 0.58 -32.85
C PRO A 142 6.07 1.44 -32.06
N ALA A 143 6.34 1.70 -30.80
CA ALA A 143 5.54 2.63 -30.00
C ALA A 143 5.69 4.05 -30.59
N ALA A 144 4.57 4.75 -30.77
CA ALA A 144 4.57 6.13 -31.25
C ALA A 144 4.95 7.12 -30.15
N THR A 145 4.66 6.76 -28.88
CA THR A 145 4.95 7.57 -27.70
C THR A 145 6.03 6.89 -26.86
N LYS A 146 7.03 7.65 -26.44
CA LYS A 146 8.06 7.16 -25.51
C LYS A 146 7.49 7.00 -24.11
N VAL A 147 7.90 5.96 -23.40
CA VAL A 147 7.63 5.84 -21.97
C VAL A 147 8.37 6.95 -21.23
N THR A 148 7.67 7.74 -20.42
CA THR A 148 8.25 8.76 -19.55
C THR A 148 8.38 8.24 -18.12
N ILE A 149 9.16 8.94 -17.28
CA ILE A 149 9.26 8.60 -15.84
C ILE A 149 7.87 8.74 -15.18
N ARG A 150 7.06 9.72 -15.56
CA ARG A 150 5.65 9.84 -15.11
C ARG A 150 4.85 8.57 -15.41
N HIS A 151 4.97 8.00 -16.60
CA HIS A 151 4.27 6.77 -16.96
C HIS A 151 4.68 5.58 -16.08
N LEU A 152 5.94 5.53 -15.62
CA LEU A 152 6.40 4.50 -14.68
C LEU A 152 5.78 4.68 -13.28
N PHE A 153 5.72 5.90 -12.77
CA PHE A 153 5.05 6.19 -11.48
C PHE A 153 3.57 5.84 -11.50
N THR A 154 2.92 5.99 -12.65
CA THR A 154 1.46 6.01 -12.75
C THR A 154 0.84 4.75 -13.35
N HIS A 155 1.64 3.75 -13.69
CA HIS A 155 1.16 2.54 -14.38
C HIS A 155 0.42 2.85 -15.70
N THR A 156 0.84 3.91 -16.41
CA THR A 156 0.33 4.25 -17.74
C THR A 156 1.35 3.99 -18.84
N SER A 157 2.40 3.21 -18.55
CA SER A 157 3.47 2.88 -19.50
C SER A 157 3.08 1.85 -20.56
N GLY A 158 2.02 1.05 -20.33
CA GLY A 158 1.68 -0.12 -21.14
C GLY A 158 2.33 -1.42 -20.70
N LEU A 159 3.20 -1.40 -19.68
CA LEU A 159 3.80 -2.59 -19.06
C LEU A 159 2.76 -3.28 -18.13
N ALA A 160 2.74 -4.61 -18.12
CA ALA A 160 1.82 -5.40 -17.30
C ALA A 160 2.56 -6.42 -16.43
N TYR A 161 1.80 -7.17 -15.64
CA TYR A 161 2.21 -8.42 -15.00
C TYR A 161 1.46 -9.58 -15.64
N GLY A 162 2.07 -10.76 -15.72
CA GLY A 162 1.42 -11.96 -16.23
C GLY A 162 0.12 -12.33 -15.48
N PHE A 163 -0.03 -11.95 -14.21
CA PHE A 163 -1.28 -12.19 -13.47
C PHE A 163 -2.36 -11.14 -13.73
N THR A 164 -2.03 -9.99 -14.32
CA THR A 164 -3.00 -8.95 -14.72
C THR A 164 -3.30 -8.94 -16.20
N SER A 165 -2.52 -9.67 -17.01
CA SER A 165 -2.68 -9.75 -18.47
C SER A 165 -2.32 -11.14 -18.98
N ALA A 166 -3.29 -11.82 -19.57
CA ALA A 166 -3.05 -13.09 -20.24
C ALA A 166 -2.07 -12.94 -21.42
N ILE A 167 -2.10 -11.80 -22.10
CA ILE A 167 -1.15 -11.51 -23.19
C ILE A 167 0.28 -11.50 -22.65
N ASP A 168 0.53 -10.77 -21.56
CA ASP A 168 1.86 -10.69 -20.94
C ASP A 168 2.32 -12.04 -20.40
N ARG A 169 1.40 -12.83 -19.82
CA ARG A 169 1.69 -14.19 -19.30
C ARG A 169 2.08 -15.16 -20.41
N ASP A 170 1.36 -15.13 -21.53
CA ASP A 170 1.45 -16.15 -22.59
C ASP A 170 2.39 -15.73 -23.73
N PHE A 171 2.81 -14.46 -23.76
CA PHE A 171 3.72 -13.95 -24.77
C PHE A 171 5.07 -14.64 -24.73
N LYS A 172 5.50 -15.12 -25.90
CA LYS A 172 6.85 -15.65 -26.12
C LYS A 172 7.43 -15.03 -27.39
N PRO A 173 8.59 -14.35 -27.30
CA PRO A 173 9.27 -13.84 -28.48
C PRO A 173 9.54 -14.97 -29.48
N ARG A 174 9.53 -14.65 -30.77
CA ARG A 174 9.98 -15.57 -31.81
C ARG A 174 11.50 -15.73 -31.71
N ASP A 175 12.01 -16.78 -32.34
CA ASP A 175 13.44 -17.04 -32.37
C ASP A 175 14.21 -15.83 -32.93
N GLY A 176 15.20 -15.39 -32.17
CA GLY A 176 16.01 -14.23 -32.50
C GLY A 176 15.44 -12.87 -32.11
N GLU A 177 14.18 -12.75 -31.73
CA GLU A 177 13.59 -11.52 -31.18
C GLU A 177 13.90 -11.36 -29.71
N LYS A 178 14.12 -10.12 -29.27
CA LYS A 178 14.37 -9.77 -27.85
C LYS A 178 13.60 -8.52 -27.49
N TYR A 179 12.91 -8.57 -26.37
CA TYR A 179 12.15 -7.47 -25.80
C TYR A 179 12.57 -7.30 -24.33
N ALA A 180 13.41 -6.33 -24.04
CA ALA A 180 13.98 -6.13 -22.71
C ALA A 180 12.92 -5.86 -21.63
N ALA A 181 11.82 -5.17 -22.00
CA ALA A 181 10.70 -4.89 -21.12
C ALA A 181 9.38 -5.58 -21.58
N GLY A 182 9.43 -6.40 -22.65
CA GLY A 182 8.25 -6.88 -23.34
C GLY A 182 7.66 -5.84 -24.30
N PRO A 183 6.76 -6.24 -25.25
CA PRO A 183 5.92 -5.29 -25.96
C PRO A 183 4.89 -4.70 -25.01
N LEU A 184 4.59 -3.41 -25.20
CA LEU A 184 3.57 -2.71 -24.41
C LEU A 184 2.17 -3.15 -24.83
N LEU A 185 1.23 -3.21 -23.90
CA LEU A 185 -0.17 -3.55 -24.20
C LEU A 185 -0.92 -2.42 -24.93
N PHE A 186 -0.46 -1.18 -24.77
CA PHE A 186 -1.05 0.02 -25.36
C PHE A 186 -0.02 1.16 -25.41
N GLU A 187 -0.33 2.21 -26.17
CA GLU A 187 0.51 3.41 -26.25
C GLU A 187 0.64 4.08 -24.87
N PRO A 188 1.87 4.41 -24.43
CA PRO A 188 2.10 5.10 -23.17
C PRO A 188 1.21 6.33 -22.98
N GLY A 189 0.61 6.44 -21.80
CA GLY A 189 -0.26 7.55 -21.40
C GLY A 189 -1.75 7.37 -21.79
N THR A 190 -2.11 6.36 -22.58
CA THR A 190 -3.49 6.23 -23.08
C THR A 190 -4.42 5.42 -22.18
N GLN A 191 -3.87 4.50 -21.39
CA GLN A 191 -4.62 3.65 -20.48
C GLN A 191 -3.85 3.43 -19.18
N TRP A 192 -4.53 2.90 -18.17
CA TRP A 192 -3.94 2.44 -16.94
C TRP A 192 -3.91 0.92 -16.90
N MET A 193 -2.75 0.34 -16.58
CA MET A 193 -2.58 -1.10 -16.40
C MET A 193 -1.54 -1.37 -15.31
N TYR A 194 -1.94 -2.10 -14.28
CA TYR A 194 -1.04 -2.50 -13.22
C TYR A 194 0.02 -3.50 -13.71
N GLY A 195 1.29 -3.14 -13.54
CA GLY A 195 2.38 -3.95 -14.07
C GLY A 195 3.75 -3.59 -13.50
N THR A 196 4.79 -3.96 -14.23
CA THR A 196 6.20 -3.87 -13.84
C THR A 196 6.78 -2.45 -13.82
N SER A 197 5.98 -1.42 -14.07
CA SER A 197 6.44 -0.01 -14.11
C SER A 197 7.27 0.40 -12.88
N ALA A 198 6.85 -0.04 -11.68
CA ALA A 198 7.57 0.30 -10.45
C ALA A 198 8.91 -0.46 -10.31
N ASP A 199 9.10 -1.59 -10.97
CA ASP A 199 10.40 -2.27 -11.03
C ASP A 199 11.39 -1.43 -11.84
N TRP A 200 10.95 -0.85 -12.96
CA TRP A 200 11.74 0.10 -13.73
C TRP A 200 12.02 1.40 -12.98
N LEU A 201 11.06 1.86 -12.16
CA LEU A 201 11.28 2.99 -11.27
C LEU A 201 12.35 2.67 -10.21
N GLY A 202 12.37 1.44 -9.69
CA GLY A 202 13.44 0.94 -8.81
C GLY A 202 14.79 0.94 -9.51
N ARG A 203 14.86 0.44 -10.75
CA ARG A 203 16.06 0.51 -11.59
C ARG A 203 16.55 1.95 -11.80
N LEU A 204 15.61 2.90 -11.98
CA LEU A 204 15.96 4.32 -12.08
C LEU A 204 16.64 4.81 -10.79
N VAL A 205 16.11 4.42 -9.62
CA VAL A 205 16.72 4.79 -8.33
C VAL A 205 18.13 4.23 -8.23
N GLU A 206 18.35 2.97 -8.56
CA GLU A 206 19.68 2.34 -8.55
C GLU A 206 20.64 3.03 -9.53
N THR A 207 20.20 3.26 -10.77
CA THR A 207 21.01 3.91 -11.81
C THR A 207 21.43 5.32 -11.40
N LEU A 208 20.51 6.11 -10.87
CA LEU A 208 20.80 7.50 -10.53
C LEU A 208 21.55 7.68 -9.22
N SER A 209 21.35 6.77 -8.26
CA SER A 209 22.01 6.84 -6.96
C SER A 209 23.36 6.12 -6.91
N GLY A 210 23.58 5.15 -7.78
CA GLY A 210 24.74 4.24 -7.74
C GLY A 210 24.69 3.24 -6.56
N LYS A 211 23.52 3.06 -5.93
CA LYS A 211 23.29 2.17 -4.79
C LYS A 211 22.25 1.14 -5.14
N SER A 212 22.30 -0.04 -4.50
CA SER A 212 21.19 -0.98 -4.54
C SER A 212 19.94 -0.39 -3.86
N LEU A 213 18.74 -0.86 -4.22
CA LEU A 213 17.51 -0.43 -3.55
C LEU A 213 17.54 -0.71 -2.06
N GLU A 214 18.08 -1.86 -1.63
CA GLU A 214 18.22 -2.20 -0.20
C GLU A 214 19.03 -1.13 0.55
N GLU A 215 20.19 -0.73 0.00
CA GLU A 215 21.05 0.29 0.61
C GLU A 215 20.38 1.66 0.59
N TYR A 216 19.79 2.05 -0.56
CA TYR A 216 19.15 3.34 -0.70
C TYR A 216 17.97 3.49 0.26
N PHE A 217 17.07 2.51 0.31
CA PHE A 217 15.91 2.55 1.19
C PHE A 217 16.31 2.57 2.66
N ARG A 218 17.28 1.72 3.06
CA ARG A 218 17.77 1.69 4.44
C ARG A 218 18.35 3.03 4.87
N GLU A 219 19.23 3.64 4.05
CA GLU A 219 19.90 4.89 4.41
C GLU A 219 18.97 6.10 4.36
N ARG A 220 18.12 6.16 3.33
CA ARG A 220 17.37 7.39 3.01
C ARG A 220 15.95 7.40 3.51
N ILE A 221 15.40 6.24 3.90
CA ILE A 221 14.00 6.10 4.33
C ILE A 221 13.92 5.36 5.67
N PHE A 222 14.40 4.11 5.74
CA PHE A 222 14.11 3.26 6.90
C PHE A 222 14.85 3.71 8.16
N THR A 223 16.15 3.99 8.09
CA THR A 223 16.93 4.46 9.25
C THR A 223 16.41 5.80 9.79
N PRO A 224 16.18 6.84 8.94
CA PRO A 224 15.60 8.08 9.43
C PRO A 224 14.21 7.93 10.05
N LEU A 225 13.38 7.04 9.50
CA LEU A 225 12.04 6.75 10.02
C LEU A 225 12.05 5.73 11.17
N ARG A 226 13.20 5.20 11.57
CA ARG A 226 13.32 4.13 12.58
C ARG A 226 12.50 2.89 12.25
N MET A 227 12.46 2.53 10.97
CA MET A 227 11.82 1.32 10.44
C MET A 227 12.83 0.16 10.49
N ALA A 228 13.11 -0.33 11.70
CA ALA A 228 14.19 -1.29 11.95
C ALA A 228 13.87 -2.72 11.50
N ASP A 229 12.60 -2.98 11.17
CA ASP A 229 12.08 -4.29 10.76
C ASP A 229 11.57 -4.30 9.32
N THR A 230 12.12 -3.40 8.48
CA THR A 230 11.80 -3.32 7.05
C THR A 230 13.05 -3.54 6.21
N PHE A 231 13.04 -4.54 5.33
CA PHE A 231 14.19 -4.96 4.53
C PHE A 231 13.77 -5.88 3.37
N TYR A 232 14.65 -6.08 2.40
CA TYR A 232 14.50 -7.16 1.41
C TYR A 232 14.99 -8.49 1.98
N ASN A 233 16.10 -8.47 2.73
CA ASN A 233 16.69 -9.65 3.33
C ASN A 233 16.52 -9.61 4.85
N VAL A 234 15.68 -10.48 5.39
CA VAL A 234 15.45 -10.57 6.84
C VAL A 234 16.74 -11.03 7.54
N PRO A 235 17.27 -10.29 8.52
CA PRO A 235 18.40 -10.74 9.30
C PRO A 235 18.13 -12.04 10.03
N GLU A 236 19.14 -12.90 10.19
CA GLU A 236 19.02 -14.22 10.81
C GLU A 236 18.31 -14.17 12.17
N ALA A 237 18.70 -13.24 13.02
CA ALA A 237 18.12 -13.06 14.35
C ALA A 237 16.61 -12.71 14.34
N LYS A 238 16.04 -12.37 13.17
CA LYS A 238 14.64 -11.97 13.02
C LYS A 238 13.81 -12.98 12.22
N GLN A 239 14.43 -14.04 11.69
CA GLN A 239 13.75 -15.04 10.86
C GLN A 239 12.55 -15.69 11.56
N ALA A 240 12.66 -15.94 12.86
CA ALA A 240 11.58 -16.54 13.65
C ALA A 240 10.31 -15.68 13.73
N ARG A 241 10.40 -14.39 13.45
CA ARG A 241 9.26 -13.46 13.44
C ARG A 241 8.51 -13.42 12.10
N ARG A 242 9.01 -14.07 11.06
CA ARG A 242 8.36 -14.10 9.75
C ARG A 242 7.04 -14.85 9.82
N VAL A 243 6.02 -14.29 9.21
CA VAL A 243 4.71 -14.94 9.04
C VAL A 243 4.76 -15.89 7.86
N THR A 244 4.23 -17.10 8.04
CA THR A 244 4.09 -18.08 6.97
C THR A 244 3.06 -17.61 5.95
N VAL A 245 3.34 -17.80 4.65
CA VAL A 245 2.35 -17.57 3.61
C VAL A 245 1.38 -18.75 3.58
N HIS A 246 0.09 -18.47 3.71
CA HIS A 246 -0.98 -19.45 3.62
C HIS A 246 -1.69 -19.36 2.26
N ARG A 247 -2.53 -20.34 1.98
CA ARG A 247 -3.40 -20.35 0.80
C ARG A 247 -4.82 -20.67 1.23
N ARG A 248 -5.79 -20.03 0.59
CA ARG A 248 -7.18 -20.45 0.74
C ARG A 248 -7.40 -21.77 0.02
N GLN A 249 -7.87 -22.75 0.76
CA GLN A 249 -8.24 -24.06 0.27
C GLN A 249 -9.58 -24.46 0.91
N ASP A 250 -10.48 -25.03 0.14
CA ASP A 250 -11.81 -25.49 0.61
C ASP A 250 -12.58 -24.41 1.40
N GLY A 251 -12.47 -23.16 0.97
CA GLY A 251 -13.11 -22.01 1.60
C GLY A 251 -12.43 -21.46 2.85
N ARG A 252 -11.32 -22.06 3.33
CA ARG A 252 -10.54 -21.65 4.51
C ARG A 252 -9.16 -21.13 4.11
N ALA A 253 -8.67 -20.11 4.79
CA ALA A 253 -7.35 -19.50 4.57
C ALA A 253 -6.30 -20.05 5.57
N ASP A 254 -6.39 -21.31 5.94
CA ASP A 254 -5.57 -21.94 6.98
C ASP A 254 -4.62 -23.02 6.47
N ALA A 255 -4.62 -23.31 5.17
CA ALA A 255 -3.66 -24.22 4.60
C ALA A 255 -2.33 -23.50 4.33
N PRO A 256 -1.20 -23.91 4.94
CA PRO A 256 0.10 -23.33 4.62
C PRO A 256 0.49 -23.63 3.16
N LEU A 257 1.22 -22.71 2.51
CA LEU A 257 1.83 -23.01 1.22
C LEU A 257 2.98 -23.99 1.42
N THR A 258 3.02 -25.02 0.61
CA THR A 258 4.00 -26.12 0.71
C THR A 258 5.45 -25.65 0.48
N GLU A 259 5.66 -24.52 -0.18
CA GLU A 259 7.00 -23.99 -0.51
C GLU A 259 7.53 -23.02 0.53
N GLN A 260 6.89 -22.89 1.64
CA GLN A 260 7.12 -21.73 2.39
C GLN A 260 7.62 -21.91 3.74
N PRO A 261 7.36 -22.20 4.76
CA PRO A 261 7.25 -21.21 5.80
C PRO A 261 8.56 -20.67 6.34
N ASN A 262 9.46 -21.45 6.75
CA ASN A 262 10.68 -21.03 7.45
C ASN A 262 11.94 -21.57 6.77
N SER A 263 11.83 -21.90 5.48
CA SER A 263 13.03 -22.24 4.71
C SER A 263 13.96 -21.04 4.74
N PRO A 264 15.25 -21.24 5.04
CA PRO A 264 16.24 -20.19 4.96
C PRO A 264 16.18 -19.60 3.56
N GLN A 265 15.69 -18.34 3.45
CA GLN A 265 15.74 -17.65 2.15
C GLN A 265 17.20 -17.41 1.82
N ARG A 266 17.62 -17.82 0.65
CA ARG A 266 18.89 -17.31 0.11
C ARG A 266 18.76 -15.80 -0.01
N PRO A 267 19.72 -15.02 0.53
CA PRO A 267 19.68 -13.58 0.40
C PRO A 267 19.56 -13.17 -1.07
N SER A 268 18.60 -12.30 -1.35
CA SER A 268 18.48 -11.71 -2.68
C SER A 268 19.64 -10.76 -2.92
N THR A 269 20.21 -10.81 -4.11
CA THR A 269 21.21 -9.85 -4.60
C THR A 269 20.63 -8.86 -5.59
N THR A 270 19.37 -9.06 -5.99
CA THR A 270 18.62 -8.17 -6.86
C THR A 270 17.35 -7.73 -6.16
N PHE A 271 16.99 -6.46 -6.26
CA PHE A 271 15.92 -5.85 -5.49
C PHE A 271 14.88 -5.23 -6.42
N GLY A 272 13.65 -5.73 -6.35
CA GLY A 272 12.55 -5.24 -7.19
C GLY A 272 11.91 -3.97 -6.61
N GLY A 273 11.73 -2.96 -7.43
CA GLY A 273 10.98 -1.75 -7.02
C GLY A 273 9.48 -1.99 -6.92
N GLY A 274 8.98 -3.02 -7.60
CA GLY A 274 7.57 -3.42 -7.60
C GLY A 274 7.16 -4.33 -6.44
N GLY A 275 8.13 -4.87 -5.69
CA GLY A 275 7.87 -5.82 -4.61
C GLY A 275 9.14 -6.32 -3.93
N GLY A 276 8.98 -7.19 -2.94
CA GLY A 276 10.09 -7.91 -2.30
C GLY A 276 10.42 -7.45 -0.88
N LEU A 277 9.96 -6.29 -0.44
CA LEU A 277 10.14 -5.87 0.95
C LEU A 277 9.32 -6.75 1.90
N LEU A 278 9.92 -6.98 3.06
CA LEU A 278 9.25 -7.47 4.25
C LEU A 278 9.21 -6.32 5.28
N SER A 279 8.12 -6.25 6.07
CA SER A 279 7.94 -5.20 7.06
C SER A 279 7.03 -5.65 8.20
N THR A 280 6.93 -4.86 9.25
CA THR A 280 5.93 -4.97 10.31
C THR A 280 4.85 -3.89 10.16
N ALA A 281 3.67 -4.09 10.76
CA ALA A 281 2.66 -3.05 10.82
C ALA A 281 3.18 -1.80 11.53
N GLY A 282 4.02 -1.98 12.57
CA GLY A 282 4.65 -0.89 13.32
C GLY A 282 5.57 -0.02 12.48
N ASP A 283 6.38 -0.62 11.60
CA ASP A 283 7.25 0.12 10.69
C ASP A 283 6.43 0.80 9.58
N TYR A 284 5.50 0.06 8.98
CA TYR A 284 4.75 0.60 7.84
C TYR A 284 3.83 1.76 8.24
N ILE A 285 3.21 1.73 9.42
CA ILE A 285 2.42 2.87 9.90
C ILE A 285 3.29 4.12 10.14
N ARG A 286 4.59 4.00 10.43
CA ARG A 286 5.51 5.13 10.50
C ARG A 286 5.72 5.74 9.11
N PHE A 287 5.87 4.91 8.08
CA PHE A 287 5.94 5.36 6.69
C PHE A 287 4.66 6.11 6.28
N GLU A 288 3.49 5.58 6.58
CA GLU A 288 2.22 6.24 6.29
C GLU A 288 2.07 7.57 7.03
N ARG A 289 2.45 7.64 8.32
CA ARG A 289 2.45 8.88 9.09
C ARG A 289 3.42 9.91 8.53
N MET A 290 4.55 9.50 8.00
CA MET A 290 5.48 10.41 7.31
C MET A 290 4.80 11.06 6.11
N ILE A 291 4.09 10.29 5.28
CA ILE A 291 3.30 10.84 4.15
C ILE A 291 2.22 11.78 4.70
N LEU A 292 1.42 11.33 5.67
CA LEU A 292 0.33 12.07 6.29
C LEU A 292 0.78 13.42 6.89
N ASN A 293 2.03 13.52 7.34
CA ASN A 293 2.66 14.71 7.90
C ASN A 293 3.44 15.53 6.85
N GLY A 294 3.13 15.38 5.57
CA GLY A 294 3.77 16.18 4.52
C GLY A 294 5.27 15.89 4.38
N GLY A 295 5.66 14.63 4.49
CA GLY A 295 7.01 14.14 4.22
C GLY A 295 7.97 14.14 5.41
N ALA A 296 7.48 14.29 6.65
CA ALA A 296 8.31 14.27 7.85
C ALA A 296 7.69 13.48 8.99
N LEU A 297 8.50 12.85 9.83
CA LEU A 297 8.07 12.19 11.06
C LEU A 297 9.18 12.23 12.10
N ASP A 298 8.83 12.52 13.37
CA ASP A 298 9.72 12.49 14.53
C ASP A 298 11.07 13.26 14.31
N GLY A 299 11.00 14.41 13.62
CA GLY A 299 12.15 15.25 13.30
C GLY A 299 12.90 14.85 12.01
N ALA A 300 12.66 13.69 11.44
CA ALA A 300 13.22 13.28 10.17
C ALA A 300 12.38 13.77 8.99
N ARG A 301 13.00 14.44 8.02
CA ARG A 301 12.37 14.81 6.74
C ARG A 301 12.83 13.87 5.64
N ILE A 302 11.88 13.22 5.02
CA ILE A 302 12.09 12.25 3.93
C ILE A 302 11.84 12.92 2.56
N LEU A 303 10.76 13.72 2.46
CA LEU A 303 10.40 14.51 1.30
C LEU A 303 9.93 15.91 1.72
N SER A 304 9.95 16.85 0.80
CA SER A 304 9.28 18.14 1.01
C SER A 304 7.76 17.99 0.98
N ALA A 305 7.06 18.91 1.64
CA ALA A 305 5.60 18.97 1.58
C ALA A 305 5.08 19.18 0.14
N ALA A 306 5.84 19.90 -0.68
CA ALA A 306 5.52 20.11 -2.09
C ALA A 306 5.55 18.81 -2.90
N SER A 307 6.54 17.94 -2.66
CA SER A 307 6.62 16.62 -3.29
C SER A 307 5.50 15.68 -2.85
N ILE A 308 5.17 15.67 -1.56
CA ILE A 308 4.00 14.92 -1.07
C ILE A 308 2.73 15.42 -1.76
N ALA A 309 2.49 16.73 -1.77
CA ALA A 309 1.33 17.31 -2.45
C ALA A 309 1.29 17.00 -3.96
N LEU A 310 2.45 16.84 -4.61
CA LEU A 310 2.54 16.41 -6.01
C LEU A 310 2.18 14.93 -6.16
N MET A 311 2.62 14.07 -5.23
CA MET A 311 2.30 12.64 -5.23
C MET A 311 0.80 12.37 -5.00
N GLU A 312 0.13 13.21 -4.24
CA GLU A 312 -1.30 13.12 -3.91
C GLU A 312 -2.23 13.58 -5.04
N ARG A 313 -1.71 14.24 -6.08
CA ARG A 313 -2.52 14.74 -7.20
C ARG A 313 -2.74 13.68 -8.26
N ASN A 314 -3.88 13.78 -8.96
CA ASN A 314 -4.13 13.00 -10.16
C ASN A 314 -3.05 13.26 -11.22
N GLN A 315 -2.30 12.24 -11.60
CA GLN A 315 -1.20 12.28 -12.57
C GLN A 315 -1.56 11.59 -13.90
N ILE A 316 -2.77 11.04 -14.01
CA ILE A 316 -3.23 10.28 -15.18
C ILE A 316 -4.35 11.01 -15.96
N GLY A 317 -4.64 12.26 -15.59
CA GLY A 317 -5.60 13.12 -16.28
C GLY A 317 -7.00 12.49 -16.37
N ALA A 318 -7.51 12.36 -17.58
CA ALA A 318 -8.84 11.78 -17.86
C ALA A 318 -8.86 10.24 -17.71
N VAL A 319 -7.71 9.56 -17.78
CA VAL A 319 -7.61 8.12 -17.58
C VAL A 319 -8.12 7.77 -16.18
N GLY A 320 -8.87 6.68 -16.06
CA GLY A 320 -9.37 6.14 -14.79
C GLY A 320 -8.70 4.81 -14.47
N VAL A 321 -8.55 4.52 -13.17
CA VAL A 321 -8.13 3.21 -12.70
C VAL A 321 -9.31 2.25 -12.85
N ARG A 322 -9.10 1.12 -13.50
CA ARG A 322 -10.15 0.13 -13.78
C ARG A 322 -9.95 -1.12 -12.95
N ALA A 323 -11.03 -1.91 -12.82
CA ALA A 323 -10.96 -3.23 -12.20
C ALA A 323 -9.85 -4.08 -12.84
N LEU A 324 -9.10 -4.75 -12.00
CA LEU A 324 -8.09 -5.72 -12.43
C LEU A 324 -8.76 -7.08 -12.60
N LYS A 325 -8.68 -7.62 -13.82
CA LYS A 325 -9.10 -8.98 -14.14
C LYS A 325 -7.90 -9.91 -13.96
N THR A 326 -8.10 -10.98 -13.22
CA THR A 326 -7.03 -11.94 -13.03
C THR A 326 -6.78 -12.79 -14.27
N ALA A 327 -5.51 -12.98 -14.60
CA ALA A 327 -5.05 -13.99 -15.55
C ALA A 327 -4.47 -15.22 -14.84
N GLN A 328 -4.34 -15.17 -13.51
CA GLN A 328 -3.81 -16.26 -12.66
C GLN A 328 -4.61 -16.36 -11.35
N PRO A 329 -5.73 -17.12 -11.33
CA PRO A 329 -6.62 -17.21 -10.17
C PRO A 329 -5.94 -17.71 -8.88
N ASP A 330 -4.88 -18.50 -9.00
CA ASP A 330 -4.09 -18.96 -7.85
C ASP A 330 -3.33 -17.84 -7.12
N LEU A 331 -3.04 -16.75 -7.81
CA LEU A 331 -2.32 -15.61 -7.24
C LEU A 331 -3.24 -14.46 -6.87
N SER A 332 -4.29 -14.22 -7.66
CA SER A 332 -5.16 -13.07 -7.48
C SER A 332 -6.59 -13.40 -7.91
N MET A 333 -7.57 -12.87 -7.22
CA MET A 333 -8.94 -12.77 -7.69
C MET A 333 -9.12 -11.51 -8.55
N ASP A 334 -10.27 -11.38 -9.19
CA ASP A 334 -10.70 -10.11 -9.79
C ASP A 334 -10.79 -9.05 -8.69
N PHE A 335 -10.23 -7.88 -8.94
CA PHE A 335 -10.20 -6.81 -7.96
C PHE A 335 -10.84 -5.55 -8.53
N THR A 336 -11.89 -5.10 -7.86
CA THR A 336 -12.58 -3.84 -8.18
C THR A 336 -12.26 -2.81 -7.11
N PHE A 337 -11.80 -1.66 -7.55
CA PHE A 337 -11.52 -0.51 -6.68
C PHE A 337 -12.83 0.14 -6.20
N ILE A 338 -12.73 1.10 -5.28
CA ILE A 338 -13.91 1.72 -4.66
C ILE A 338 -14.87 2.31 -5.71
N ASP A 339 -14.33 2.96 -6.74
CA ASP A 339 -15.12 3.54 -7.83
C ASP A 339 -14.46 3.23 -9.19
N ASP A 340 -14.84 2.10 -9.78
CA ASP A 340 -14.26 1.57 -11.01
C ASP A 340 -14.28 2.58 -12.17
N GLY A 341 -13.10 2.87 -12.69
CA GLY A 341 -12.90 3.83 -13.79
C GLY A 341 -12.94 5.30 -13.38
N LYS A 342 -13.32 5.66 -12.14
CA LYS A 342 -13.30 7.03 -11.63
C LYS A 342 -12.11 7.28 -10.72
N ASP A 343 -11.66 6.28 -9.97
CA ASP A 343 -10.46 6.38 -9.17
C ASP A 343 -9.27 6.79 -10.03
N LYS A 344 -8.35 7.52 -9.42
CA LYS A 344 -7.19 8.11 -10.09
C LYS A 344 -5.89 7.52 -9.56
N TRP A 345 -4.79 7.93 -10.17
CA TRP A 345 -3.47 7.52 -9.72
C TRP A 345 -2.56 8.73 -9.58
N GLY A 346 -1.87 8.79 -8.43
CA GLY A 346 -0.84 9.79 -8.14
C GLY A 346 0.56 9.27 -8.49
N LEU A 347 1.59 9.82 -7.87
CA LEU A 347 2.94 9.27 -8.02
C LEU A 347 3.15 8.14 -7.01
N GLY A 348 2.69 6.93 -7.38
CA GLY A 348 2.87 5.70 -6.61
C GLY A 348 1.68 5.28 -5.72
N PHE A 349 0.53 5.95 -5.82
CA PHE A 349 -0.66 5.67 -5.01
C PHE A 349 -1.93 5.69 -5.86
N LEU A 350 -2.84 4.77 -5.55
CA LEU A 350 -4.23 4.88 -5.93
C LEU A 350 -4.86 6.07 -5.17
N ILE A 351 -5.61 6.90 -5.87
CA ILE A 351 -6.37 8.03 -5.30
C ILE A 351 -7.85 7.71 -5.37
N THR A 352 -8.49 7.60 -4.22
CA THR A 352 -9.93 7.39 -4.11
C THR A 352 -10.68 8.61 -4.67
N ALA A 353 -11.54 8.42 -5.68
CA ALA A 353 -12.26 9.51 -6.30
C ALA A 353 -13.50 9.93 -5.49
N GLY A 354 -14.21 8.96 -4.93
CA GLY A 354 -15.48 9.15 -4.24
C GLY A 354 -15.36 9.16 -2.71
N HIS A 355 -16.38 9.68 -2.05
CA HIS A 355 -16.56 9.54 -0.61
C HIS A 355 -17.43 8.30 -0.33
N VAL A 356 -16.96 7.44 0.57
CA VAL A 356 -17.74 6.31 1.07
C VAL A 356 -18.12 6.56 2.53
N ALA A 357 -19.40 6.55 2.82
CA ALA A 357 -19.90 6.80 4.17
C ALA A 357 -19.26 5.84 5.21
N GLY A 358 -18.70 6.41 6.27
CA GLY A 358 -18.02 5.66 7.33
C GLY A 358 -16.65 5.11 6.98
N LYS A 359 -16.05 5.58 5.87
CA LYS A 359 -14.70 5.19 5.39
C LYS A 359 -13.88 6.43 5.01
N ARG A 360 -12.79 6.21 4.30
CA ARG A 360 -11.86 7.25 3.82
C ARG A 360 -12.55 8.30 2.95
N SER A 361 -11.99 9.49 2.97
CA SER A 361 -12.45 10.64 2.17
C SER A 361 -12.00 10.48 0.71
N ALA A 362 -12.67 11.20 -0.19
CA ALA A 362 -12.12 11.46 -1.52
C ALA A 362 -10.73 12.10 -1.41
N GLY A 363 -9.82 11.74 -2.31
CA GLY A 363 -8.41 12.15 -2.26
C GLY A 363 -7.53 11.26 -1.37
N SER A 364 -8.07 10.26 -0.69
CA SER A 364 -7.27 9.30 0.08
C SER A 364 -6.39 8.45 -0.81
N LEU A 365 -5.19 8.16 -0.31
CA LEU A 365 -4.18 7.33 -0.97
C LEU A 365 -4.29 5.89 -0.47
N SER A 366 -4.07 4.92 -1.33
CA SER A 366 -4.06 3.52 -0.91
C SER A 366 -3.32 2.62 -1.90
N TRP A 367 -3.01 1.40 -1.47
CA TRP A 367 -2.65 0.26 -2.29
C TRP A 367 -2.66 -1.02 -1.43
N GLY A 368 -2.18 -2.14 -2.03
CA GLY A 368 -2.07 -3.42 -1.33
C GLY A 368 -0.94 -4.29 -1.86
N GLY A 369 -0.65 -5.37 -1.15
CA GLY A 369 0.30 -6.42 -1.50
C GLY A 369 -0.40 -7.73 -1.79
N ILE A 370 0.16 -8.52 -2.68
CA ILE A 370 -0.46 -9.75 -3.21
C ILE A 370 -0.81 -10.78 -2.12
N ASP A 371 -0.15 -10.72 -0.98
CA ASP A 371 -0.41 -11.61 0.17
C ASP A 371 -1.54 -11.06 1.09
N ASN A 372 -2.44 -10.23 0.56
CA ASN A 372 -3.55 -9.56 1.28
C ASN A 372 -3.09 -8.60 2.37
N THR A 373 -2.04 -7.83 2.11
CA THR A 373 -1.68 -6.66 2.90
C THR A 373 -2.27 -5.41 2.27
N TYR A 374 -2.79 -4.47 3.08
CA TYR A 374 -3.47 -3.27 2.59
C TYR A 374 -3.12 -2.06 3.45
N PHE A 375 -3.12 -0.88 2.83
CA PHE A 375 -2.99 0.37 3.55
C PHE A 375 -3.85 1.47 2.93
N TRP A 376 -4.18 2.48 3.75
CA TRP A 376 -4.72 3.74 3.26
C TRP A 376 -4.20 4.92 4.08
N ILE A 377 -4.14 6.06 3.45
CA ILE A 377 -3.79 7.35 4.05
C ILE A 377 -4.88 8.34 3.66
N ASP A 378 -5.54 8.95 4.61
CA ASP A 378 -6.57 9.97 4.42
C ASP A 378 -6.06 11.34 4.90
N PRO A 379 -5.50 12.17 4.01
CA PRO A 379 -4.97 13.47 4.39
C PRO A 379 -6.05 14.41 4.92
N ALA A 380 -7.29 14.30 4.42
CA ALA A 380 -8.40 15.16 4.82
C ALA A 380 -8.84 14.91 6.27
N ARG A 381 -8.82 13.66 6.72
CA ARG A 381 -9.17 13.27 8.10
C ARG A 381 -7.93 13.16 8.99
N GLY A 382 -6.73 13.21 8.44
CA GLY A 382 -5.50 13.00 9.18
C GLY A 382 -5.38 11.59 9.76
N ILE A 383 -5.85 10.57 9.03
CA ILE A 383 -5.91 9.17 9.45
C ILE A 383 -5.14 8.30 8.46
N ALA A 384 -4.40 7.34 8.98
CA ALA A 384 -3.78 6.28 8.20
C ALA A 384 -4.03 4.93 8.85
N GLY A 385 -4.01 3.86 8.06
CA GLY A 385 -4.19 2.52 8.58
C GLY A 385 -3.63 1.43 7.69
N VAL A 386 -3.10 0.39 8.33
CA VAL A 386 -2.49 -0.76 7.69
C VAL A 386 -3.09 -2.06 8.22
N VAL A 387 -3.30 -2.99 7.30
CA VAL A 387 -3.74 -4.37 7.57
C VAL A 387 -2.70 -5.31 7.01
N MET A 388 -2.12 -6.14 7.86
CA MET A 388 -1.16 -7.16 7.51
C MET A 388 -1.79 -8.54 7.66
N MET A 389 -2.02 -9.21 6.56
CA MET A 389 -2.37 -10.63 6.46
C MET A 389 -1.32 -11.32 5.59
N GLN A 390 -1.30 -12.66 5.54
CA GLN A 390 -0.26 -13.38 4.79
C GLN A 390 -0.83 -14.63 4.15
N PHE A 391 -1.63 -14.45 3.10
CA PHE A 391 -2.18 -15.59 2.34
C PHE A 391 -2.59 -15.21 0.92
N LEU A 392 -2.76 -16.22 0.07
CA LEU A 392 -3.20 -16.13 -1.31
C LEU A 392 -4.61 -16.78 -1.48
N PRO A 393 -5.36 -16.40 -2.51
CA PRO A 393 -5.07 -15.39 -3.53
C PRO A 393 -5.27 -13.96 -3.02
N PHE A 394 -4.69 -12.99 -3.71
CA PHE A 394 -4.93 -11.56 -3.49
C PHE A 394 -6.40 -11.20 -3.75
N ALA A 395 -6.87 -10.17 -3.06
CA ALA A 395 -8.25 -9.68 -3.15
C ALA A 395 -9.28 -10.76 -2.79
N ASP A 396 -8.90 -11.69 -1.92
CA ASP A 396 -9.81 -12.64 -1.32
C ASP A 396 -10.98 -11.92 -0.65
N THR A 397 -12.21 -12.38 -0.89
CA THR A 397 -13.43 -11.70 -0.44
C THR A 397 -13.50 -11.56 1.09
N LYS A 398 -12.95 -12.53 1.84
CA LYS A 398 -12.90 -12.49 3.32
C LYS A 398 -11.83 -11.50 3.78
N ALA A 399 -10.68 -11.46 3.11
CA ALA A 399 -9.65 -10.45 3.39
C ALA A 399 -10.18 -9.03 3.15
N LEU A 400 -10.89 -8.81 2.05
CA LEU A 400 -11.51 -7.51 1.75
C LEU A 400 -12.60 -7.13 2.76
N ALA A 401 -13.39 -8.09 3.24
CA ALA A 401 -14.39 -7.86 4.29
C ALA A 401 -13.75 -7.46 5.63
N ILE A 402 -12.61 -8.06 5.99
CA ILE A 402 -11.82 -7.68 7.16
C ILE A 402 -11.24 -6.28 6.99
N TYR A 403 -10.68 -5.98 5.83
CA TYR A 403 -10.16 -4.65 5.51
C TYR A 403 -11.26 -3.58 5.64
N ASP A 404 -12.46 -3.82 5.07
CA ASP A 404 -13.64 -2.93 5.21
C ASP A 404 -14.06 -2.77 6.66
N THR A 405 -14.13 -3.87 7.42
CA THR A 405 -14.49 -3.87 8.84
C THR A 405 -13.52 -3.05 9.67
N PHE A 406 -12.22 -3.24 9.45
CA PHE A 406 -11.18 -2.49 10.13
C PHE A 406 -11.22 -1.00 9.78
N GLU A 407 -11.29 -0.67 8.50
CA GLU A 407 -11.38 0.73 8.06
C GLU A 407 -12.58 1.44 8.72
N ARG A 408 -13.80 0.88 8.64
CA ARG A 408 -14.98 1.45 9.29
C ARG A 408 -14.83 1.60 10.80
N GLY A 409 -14.23 0.61 11.46
CA GLY A 409 -13.94 0.66 12.89
C GLY A 409 -13.00 1.81 13.26
N VAL A 410 -11.96 2.05 12.46
CA VAL A 410 -11.03 3.17 12.66
C VAL A 410 -11.73 4.52 12.56
N TYR A 411 -12.62 4.72 11.57
CA TYR A 411 -13.36 5.98 11.44
C TYR A 411 -14.41 6.17 12.56
N GLN A 412 -14.95 5.09 13.13
CA GLN A 412 -15.78 5.15 14.35
C GLN A 412 -14.95 5.56 15.56
N LEU A 413 -13.76 4.99 15.74
CA LEU A 413 -12.82 5.34 16.82
C LEU A 413 -12.33 6.79 16.74
N ALA A 414 -12.09 7.29 15.53
CA ALA A 414 -11.65 8.66 15.31
C ALA A 414 -12.76 9.70 15.51
N GLY A 415 -14.03 9.27 15.52
CA GLY A 415 -15.19 10.15 15.66
C GLY A 415 -15.48 10.96 14.39
N SER A 416 -16.59 11.69 14.40
CA SER A 416 -16.89 12.65 13.34
C SER A 416 -15.86 13.79 13.38
N PRO A 417 -15.52 14.40 12.22
CA PRO A 417 -14.71 15.61 12.22
C PRO A 417 -15.34 16.65 13.13
N SER A 418 -14.56 17.27 14.00
CA SER A 418 -14.96 18.51 14.64
C SER A 418 -15.28 19.51 13.51
N ARG A 419 -16.53 19.97 13.45
CA ARG A 419 -16.99 20.99 12.52
C ARG A 419 -16.26 22.31 12.79
#